data_fc91706d8a310fbe2998d513a1b8feeb
#
_entry.id   fc91706d8a310fbe2998d513a1b8feeb
#
_cell.length_a   1.000
_cell.length_b   1.000
_cell.length_c   1.000
_cell.angle_alpha   90.00
_cell.angle_beta   90.00
_cell.angle_gamma   90.00
#
_symmetry.space_group_name_H-M   'P 1'
#
loop_
_entity.id
_entity.type
_entity.pdbx_description
1 polymer ?
#
loop_
_entity_poly.entity_id
_entity_poly.type
_entity_poly.pdbx_seq_one_letter_code
_entity_poly.pdbx_strand_id
1 'polypeptide(L)'
;MTGTIFDIKEMSVHDGPGIRTTVFLKGCPLRCRWCHNPEGLSQLPQLMFKSQKCTNCKNCYKKCEHEECKPFGRCIRSCPENCLEISGKTVTSQDLSNELKKTADVLGDSFGGITFSGGEPMMQHEFLLDIADKLKDLHLCIQTSGYAKKEVFLSVIEKMDFVIMDIKLADPTLHKEYTGVDNKQILENFKLLKESGKEYLIRTPLIPDITDTKENLDAIQEIIGDSPWQQLPYTTMAGAKYKMLGMTYTL
;
A
#
# COMPACT_ATOMS: atom_id res chain seq x y z
N MET A 1 -9.62 -3.72 -17.26
CA MET A 1 -9.70 -2.46 -16.48
C MET A 1 -8.32 -1.82 -16.33
N THR A 2 -8.23 -0.56 -15.86
CA THR A 2 -6.96 0.12 -15.61
C THR A 2 -6.84 0.50 -14.14
N GLY A 3 -5.62 0.44 -13.62
CA GLY A 3 -5.29 0.87 -12.27
C GLY A 3 -3.99 1.64 -12.24
N THR A 4 -3.73 2.36 -11.15
CA THR A 4 -2.48 3.09 -10.93
C THR A 4 -1.68 2.42 -9.83
N ILE A 5 -0.48 1.98 -10.16
CA ILE A 5 0.49 1.38 -9.24
C ILE A 5 1.70 2.30 -9.11
N PHE A 6 2.42 2.23 -7.99
CA PHE A 6 3.64 3.01 -7.84
C PHE A 6 4.91 2.15 -7.70
N ASP A 7 4.75 0.88 -7.36
CA ASP A 7 5.89 -0.04 -7.26
C ASP A 7 5.46 -1.49 -7.48
N ILE A 8 6.39 -2.33 -7.92
CA ILE A 8 6.31 -3.78 -7.90
C ILE A 8 7.59 -4.28 -7.27
N LYS A 9 7.47 -4.95 -6.13
CA LYS A 9 8.60 -5.50 -5.40
C LYS A 9 8.59 -7.01 -5.46
N GLU A 10 9.55 -7.56 -6.17
CA GLU A 10 9.77 -9.00 -6.24
C GLU A 10 10.50 -9.52 -5.00
N MET A 11 10.40 -10.82 -4.74
CA MET A 11 11.10 -11.54 -3.67
C MET A 11 10.83 -11.00 -2.25
N SER A 12 9.62 -10.48 -2.01
CA SER A 12 9.18 -10.03 -0.69
C SER A 12 8.92 -11.22 0.23
N VAL A 13 9.47 -11.21 1.45
CA VAL A 13 9.36 -12.30 2.44
C VAL A 13 8.53 -11.92 3.67
N HIS A 14 7.99 -10.69 3.72
CA HIS A 14 7.21 -10.18 4.86
C HIS A 14 5.78 -9.78 4.47
N ASP A 15 5.37 -10.01 3.24
CA ASP A 15 4.10 -9.53 2.69
C ASP A 15 3.06 -10.65 2.53
N GLY A 16 3.15 -11.68 3.35
CA GLY A 16 2.28 -12.86 3.38
C GLY A 16 3.08 -14.17 3.38
N PRO A 17 2.41 -15.33 3.24
CA PRO A 17 3.07 -16.64 3.22
C PRO A 17 4.02 -16.81 2.03
N GLY A 18 5.16 -17.45 2.23
CA GLY A 18 6.14 -17.75 1.20
C GLY A 18 6.86 -16.53 0.62
N ILE A 19 7.49 -16.69 -0.54
CA ILE A 19 8.12 -15.60 -1.29
C ILE A 19 7.09 -14.97 -2.23
N ARG A 20 7.00 -13.64 -2.23
CA ARG A 20 5.91 -12.95 -2.92
C ARG A 20 6.40 -11.85 -3.86
N THR A 21 5.60 -11.57 -4.88
CA THR A 21 5.69 -10.33 -5.61
C THR A 21 4.60 -9.40 -5.08
N THR A 22 5.01 -8.25 -4.51
CA THR A 22 4.09 -7.26 -3.95
C THR A 22 3.85 -6.13 -4.92
N VAL A 23 2.59 -5.91 -5.28
CA VAL A 23 2.13 -4.81 -6.13
C VAL A 23 1.58 -3.68 -5.25
N PHE A 24 2.16 -2.49 -5.37
CA PHE A 24 1.77 -1.34 -4.58
C PHE A 24 0.85 -0.41 -5.37
N LEU A 25 -0.45 -0.41 -5.02
CA LEU A 25 -1.46 0.44 -5.64
C LEU A 25 -1.47 1.85 -5.04
N LYS A 26 -1.80 2.85 -5.86
CA LYS A 26 -1.96 4.25 -5.43
C LYS A 26 -3.37 4.51 -4.92
N GLY A 27 -3.46 5.51 -4.03
CA GLY A 27 -4.68 5.93 -3.36
C GLY A 27 -4.82 5.32 -1.96
N CYS A 28 -5.01 6.17 -0.97
CA CYS A 28 -5.32 5.75 0.39
C CYS A 28 -6.29 6.77 1.00
N PRO A 29 -7.36 6.32 1.67
CA PRO A 29 -8.27 7.23 2.38
C PRO A 29 -7.68 7.69 3.71
N LEU A 30 -6.73 6.94 4.28
CA LEU A 30 -6.05 7.26 5.51
C LEU A 30 -4.93 8.29 5.30
N ARG A 31 -4.58 9.00 6.36
CA ARG A 31 -3.50 10.00 6.44
C ARG A 31 -2.64 9.74 7.68
N CYS A 32 -2.22 8.47 7.84
CA CYS A 32 -1.40 8.06 8.98
C CYS A 32 -0.15 8.93 9.07
N ARG A 33 0.11 9.54 10.24
CA ARG A 33 1.28 10.42 10.47
C ARG A 33 2.61 9.68 10.25
N TRP A 34 2.62 8.37 10.43
CA TRP A 34 3.79 7.49 10.24
C TRP A 34 3.82 6.76 8.89
N CYS A 35 3.05 7.20 7.90
CA CYS A 35 2.94 6.44 6.65
C CYS A 35 4.31 6.23 5.99
N HIS A 36 4.67 4.98 5.70
CA HIS A 36 5.93 4.63 5.04
C HIS A 36 5.88 4.77 3.52
N ASN A 37 4.69 4.89 2.95
CA ASN A 37 4.46 4.99 1.51
C ASN A 37 3.66 6.25 1.16
N PRO A 38 4.19 7.47 1.42
CA PRO A 38 3.48 8.71 1.12
C PRO A 38 3.17 8.86 -0.37
N GLU A 39 3.96 8.23 -1.24
CA GLU A 39 3.70 8.12 -2.68
C GLU A 39 2.44 7.32 -3.03
N GLY A 40 1.97 6.49 -2.11
CA GLY A 40 0.71 5.75 -2.22
C GLY A 40 -0.54 6.54 -1.80
N LEU A 41 -0.41 7.72 -1.19
CA LEU A 41 -1.56 8.47 -0.66
C LEU A 41 -2.47 9.06 -1.75
N SER A 42 -1.88 9.58 -2.84
CA SER A 42 -2.62 10.10 -4.00
C SER A 42 -2.93 8.99 -4.99
N GLN A 43 -4.12 9.01 -5.59
CA GLN A 43 -4.44 8.11 -6.72
C GLN A 43 -3.74 8.54 -8.01
N LEU A 44 -3.40 9.83 -8.13
CA LEU A 44 -2.77 10.37 -9.34
C LEU A 44 -1.25 10.18 -9.30
N PRO A 45 -0.59 10.03 -10.45
CA PRO A 45 0.84 10.10 -10.55
C PRO A 45 1.39 11.41 -9.94
N GLN A 46 2.55 11.33 -9.30
CA GLN A 46 3.19 12.46 -8.63
C GLN A 46 4.66 12.55 -9.03
N LEU A 47 5.17 13.78 -9.16
CA LEU A 47 6.59 13.99 -9.37
C LEU A 47 7.32 13.91 -8.03
N MET A 48 8.31 13.04 -7.94
CA MET A 48 9.25 12.94 -6.82
C MET A 48 10.56 13.63 -7.19
N PHE A 49 11.04 14.49 -6.29
CA PHE A 49 12.24 15.30 -6.54
C PHE A 49 13.33 15.06 -5.49
N LYS A 50 14.45 14.46 -5.93
CA LYS A 50 15.65 14.21 -5.12
C LYS A 50 16.50 15.49 -5.03
N SER A 51 16.04 16.46 -4.24
CA SER A 51 16.67 17.81 -4.17
C SER A 51 18.15 17.78 -3.79
N GLN A 52 18.58 16.83 -2.98
CA GLN A 52 19.98 16.67 -2.54
C GLN A 52 20.97 16.38 -3.69
N LYS A 53 20.47 15.79 -4.81
CA LYS A 53 21.29 15.49 -5.99
C LYS A 53 21.25 16.61 -7.04
N CYS A 54 20.39 17.62 -6.84
CA CYS A 54 20.14 18.62 -7.86
C CYS A 54 21.25 19.66 -7.93
N THR A 55 21.91 19.77 -9.09
CA THR A 55 22.93 20.78 -9.40
C THR A 55 22.36 22.12 -9.85
N ASN A 56 21.02 22.26 -9.81
CA ASN A 56 20.29 23.46 -10.24
C ASN A 56 20.57 23.91 -11.70
N CYS A 57 20.89 22.97 -12.58
CA CYS A 57 21.21 23.23 -14.00
C CYS A 57 20.02 23.68 -14.86
N LYS A 58 18.80 23.60 -14.34
CA LYS A 58 17.53 24.00 -14.99
C LYS A 58 17.17 23.26 -16.28
N ASN A 59 17.90 22.21 -16.67
CA ASN A 59 17.60 21.44 -17.88
C ASN A 59 16.19 20.86 -17.90
N CYS A 60 15.67 20.48 -16.73
CA CYS A 60 14.32 19.92 -16.60
C CYS A 60 13.19 20.91 -16.91
N TYR A 61 13.46 22.21 -16.97
CA TYR A 61 12.46 23.24 -17.34
C TYR A 61 12.47 23.56 -18.83
N LYS A 62 13.37 22.97 -19.62
CA LYS A 62 13.32 23.10 -21.06
C LYS A 62 12.09 22.43 -21.62
N LYS A 63 11.54 22.99 -22.71
CA LYS A 63 10.38 22.41 -23.39
C LYS A 63 10.64 20.94 -23.75
N CYS A 64 9.70 20.08 -23.42
CA CYS A 64 9.73 18.68 -23.80
C CYS A 64 8.36 18.23 -24.31
N GLU A 65 8.36 17.21 -25.15
CA GLU A 65 7.11 16.68 -25.76
C GLU A 65 6.69 15.34 -25.16
N HIS A 66 7.37 14.88 -24.12
CA HIS A 66 7.02 13.62 -23.45
C HIS A 66 5.69 13.78 -22.69
N GLU A 67 4.68 12.98 -23.06
CA GLU A 67 3.34 13.06 -22.50
C GLU A 67 3.33 12.90 -20.98
N GLU A 68 4.14 11.97 -20.46
CA GLU A 68 4.27 11.72 -19.03
C GLU A 68 4.84 12.89 -18.23
N CYS A 69 5.57 13.81 -18.89
CA CYS A 69 6.16 14.97 -18.24
C CYS A 69 5.22 16.19 -18.21
N LYS A 70 4.29 16.27 -19.15
CA LYS A 70 3.41 17.43 -19.34
C LYS A 70 2.66 17.86 -18.06
N PRO A 71 2.07 16.93 -17.26
CA PRO A 71 1.35 17.31 -16.06
C PRO A 71 2.21 18.01 -15.00
N PHE A 72 3.54 17.83 -15.07
CA PHE A 72 4.45 18.28 -14.02
C PHE A 72 5.23 19.53 -14.41
N GLY A 73 5.16 19.98 -15.67
CA GLY A 73 5.91 21.12 -16.17
C GLY A 73 7.43 20.99 -16.10
N ARG A 74 7.94 19.76 -15.91
CA ARG A 74 9.38 19.43 -15.80
C ARG A 74 9.67 18.13 -16.52
N CYS A 75 10.69 18.15 -17.38
CA CYS A 75 11.13 16.95 -18.09
C CYS A 75 11.98 16.05 -17.20
N ILE A 76 11.51 14.85 -16.91
CA ILE A 76 12.26 13.87 -16.09
C ILE A 76 13.49 13.33 -16.82
N ARG A 77 13.42 13.23 -18.16
CA ARG A 77 14.48 12.64 -19.01
C ARG A 77 15.66 13.59 -19.26
N SER A 78 15.48 14.89 -19.06
CA SER A 78 16.53 15.88 -19.30
C SER A 78 17.42 16.16 -18.09
N CYS A 79 17.15 15.51 -16.95
CA CYS A 79 17.94 15.69 -15.74
C CYS A 79 19.21 14.82 -15.78
N PRO A 80 20.42 15.38 -15.85
CA PRO A 80 21.66 14.59 -15.91
C PRO A 80 21.92 13.81 -14.61
N GLU A 81 21.41 14.32 -13.48
CA GLU A 81 21.59 13.71 -12.16
C GLU A 81 20.42 12.76 -11.77
N ASN A 82 19.47 12.51 -12.67
CA ASN A 82 18.29 11.70 -12.39
C ASN A 82 17.57 12.10 -11.09
N CYS A 83 17.43 13.41 -10.85
CA CYS A 83 16.78 13.94 -9.66
C CYS A 83 15.26 13.81 -9.66
N LEU A 84 14.67 13.55 -10.81
CA LEU A 84 13.23 13.53 -11.02
C LEU A 84 12.76 12.14 -11.38
N GLU A 85 11.70 11.69 -10.75
CA GLU A 85 10.99 10.45 -11.10
C GLU A 85 9.49 10.66 -10.96
N ILE A 86 8.71 9.92 -11.71
CA ILE A 86 7.25 9.90 -11.58
C ILE A 86 6.88 8.67 -10.76
N SER A 87 6.28 8.90 -9.60
CA SER A 87 5.64 7.86 -8.82
C SER A 87 4.20 7.69 -9.28
N GLY A 88 3.90 6.55 -9.81
CA GLY A 88 2.59 6.19 -10.34
C GLY A 88 2.60 5.95 -11.84
N LYS A 89 2.22 4.74 -12.21
CA LYS A 89 2.05 4.28 -13.59
C LYS A 89 0.66 3.69 -13.75
N THR A 90 -0.08 4.17 -14.73
CA THR A 90 -1.35 3.54 -15.12
C THR A 90 -1.04 2.28 -15.92
N VAL A 91 -1.63 1.17 -15.53
CA VAL A 91 -1.46 -0.14 -16.16
C VAL A 91 -2.82 -0.78 -16.42
N THR A 92 -2.92 -1.61 -17.45
CA THR A 92 -4.10 -2.45 -17.61
C THR A 92 -3.96 -3.71 -16.73
N SER A 93 -5.08 -4.25 -16.26
CA SER A 93 -5.08 -5.53 -15.53
C SER A 93 -4.51 -6.67 -16.37
N GLN A 94 -4.67 -6.62 -17.70
CA GLN A 94 -4.13 -7.62 -18.62
C GLN A 94 -2.59 -7.55 -18.69
N ASP A 95 -2.03 -6.36 -18.88
CA ASP A 95 -0.57 -6.19 -18.98
C ASP A 95 0.10 -6.55 -17.65
N LEU A 96 -0.47 -6.07 -16.54
CA LEU A 96 0.06 -6.38 -15.22
C LEU A 96 -0.05 -7.88 -14.89
N SER A 97 -1.17 -8.54 -15.21
CA SER A 97 -1.28 -9.98 -14.99
C SER A 97 -0.28 -10.79 -15.82
N ASN A 98 -0.03 -10.38 -17.07
CA ASN A 98 0.98 -11.02 -17.92
C ASN A 98 2.40 -10.83 -17.34
N GLU A 99 2.70 -9.67 -16.77
CA GLU A 99 3.98 -9.41 -16.11
C GLU A 99 4.15 -10.28 -14.86
N LEU A 100 3.14 -10.32 -13.99
CA LEU A 100 3.17 -11.09 -12.74
C LEU A 100 3.25 -12.62 -12.96
N LYS A 101 2.63 -13.13 -14.02
CA LYS A 101 2.70 -14.56 -14.37
C LYS A 101 4.09 -15.04 -14.77
N LYS A 102 4.99 -14.14 -15.20
CA LYS A 102 6.36 -14.54 -15.58
C LYS A 102 7.19 -15.09 -14.42
N THR A 103 6.84 -14.73 -13.20
CA THR A 103 7.52 -15.20 -11.98
C THR A 103 6.72 -16.28 -11.23
N ALA A 104 5.60 -16.74 -11.81
CA ALA A 104 4.65 -17.64 -11.17
C ALA A 104 5.27 -18.96 -10.70
N ASP A 105 6.10 -19.59 -11.53
CA ASP A 105 6.75 -20.87 -11.20
C ASP A 105 7.63 -20.75 -9.95
N VAL A 106 8.47 -19.70 -9.89
CA VAL A 106 9.35 -19.44 -8.74
C VAL A 106 8.54 -19.15 -7.47
N LEU A 107 7.43 -18.43 -7.59
CA LEU A 107 6.55 -18.11 -6.47
C LEU A 107 5.81 -19.35 -5.96
N GLY A 108 5.32 -20.21 -6.86
CA GLY A 108 4.61 -21.45 -6.54
C GLY A 108 5.50 -22.43 -5.77
N ASP A 109 6.73 -22.64 -6.22
CA ASP A 109 7.70 -23.52 -5.55
C ASP A 109 8.04 -23.08 -4.12
N SER A 110 7.87 -21.79 -3.80
CA SER A 110 8.13 -21.24 -2.48
C SER A 110 6.88 -21.15 -1.58
N PHE A 111 5.76 -21.75 -1.97
CA PHE A 111 4.44 -21.54 -1.33
C PHE A 111 4.04 -20.06 -1.24
N GLY A 112 4.54 -19.26 -2.16
CA GLY A 112 4.32 -17.83 -2.22
C GLY A 112 3.24 -17.44 -3.23
N GLY A 113 3.28 -16.19 -3.69
CA GLY A 113 2.31 -15.69 -4.67
C GLY A 113 2.36 -14.18 -4.84
N ILE A 114 1.21 -13.59 -5.15
CA ILE A 114 1.08 -12.15 -5.36
C ILE A 114 0.43 -11.51 -4.13
N THR A 115 0.97 -10.35 -3.72
CA THR A 115 0.36 -9.51 -2.68
C THR A 115 -0.02 -8.16 -3.25
N PHE A 116 -1.26 -7.75 -3.04
CA PHE A 116 -1.72 -6.39 -3.33
C PHE A 116 -1.62 -5.53 -2.08
N SER A 117 -0.88 -4.43 -2.17
CA SER A 117 -0.57 -3.52 -1.08
C SER A 117 -0.49 -2.07 -1.60
N GLY A 118 0.20 -1.16 -0.90
CA GLY A 118 0.52 0.19 -1.38
C GLY A 118 -0.04 1.28 -0.50
N GLY A 119 -1.01 2.05 -1.01
CA GLY A 119 -1.91 2.88 -0.23
C GLY A 119 -2.96 2.02 0.44
N GLU A 120 -4.20 2.07 -0.08
CA GLU A 120 -5.25 1.13 0.26
C GLU A 120 -5.73 0.47 -1.04
N PRO A 121 -5.45 -0.82 -1.26
CA PRO A 121 -5.79 -1.50 -2.53
C PRO A 121 -7.27 -1.45 -2.85
N MET A 122 -8.14 -1.46 -1.84
CA MET A 122 -9.60 -1.41 -2.01
C MET A 122 -10.11 -0.09 -2.58
N MET A 123 -9.28 0.97 -2.61
CA MET A 123 -9.59 2.21 -3.33
C MET A 123 -9.69 2.01 -4.85
N GLN A 124 -9.08 0.96 -5.37
CA GLN A 124 -9.11 0.56 -6.77
C GLN A 124 -9.76 -0.83 -6.93
N HIS A 125 -10.83 -1.09 -6.17
CA HIS A 125 -11.43 -2.43 -6.04
C HIS A 125 -11.86 -3.05 -7.37
N GLU A 126 -12.41 -2.27 -8.32
CA GLU A 126 -12.80 -2.80 -9.63
C GLU A 126 -11.60 -3.33 -10.42
N PHE A 127 -10.48 -2.58 -10.41
CA PHE A 127 -9.23 -3.03 -11.01
C PHE A 127 -8.66 -4.24 -10.27
N LEU A 128 -8.73 -4.22 -8.93
CA LEU A 128 -8.25 -5.31 -8.07
C LEU A 128 -9.01 -6.62 -8.31
N LEU A 129 -10.33 -6.55 -8.46
CA LEU A 129 -11.17 -7.72 -8.79
C LEU A 129 -10.85 -8.27 -10.18
N ASP A 130 -10.73 -7.38 -11.17
CA ASP A 130 -10.44 -7.79 -12.56
C ASP A 130 -9.04 -8.44 -12.68
N ILE A 131 -8.03 -7.95 -11.95
CA ILE A 131 -6.72 -8.58 -11.97
C ILE A 131 -6.68 -9.88 -11.16
N ALA A 132 -7.40 -9.97 -10.04
CA ALA A 132 -7.52 -11.19 -9.25
C ALA A 132 -8.12 -12.34 -10.07
N ASP A 133 -9.16 -12.07 -10.86
CA ASP A 133 -9.75 -13.08 -11.77
C ASP A 133 -8.77 -13.59 -12.82
N LYS A 134 -7.82 -12.76 -13.26
CA LYS A 134 -6.78 -13.15 -14.21
C LYS A 134 -5.62 -13.94 -13.57
N LEU A 135 -5.49 -13.85 -12.26
CA LEU A 135 -4.42 -14.48 -11.47
C LEU A 135 -4.94 -15.60 -10.55
N LYS A 136 -6.16 -16.08 -10.78
CA LYS A 136 -6.85 -17.09 -9.94
C LYS A 136 -6.07 -18.40 -9.72
N ASP A 137 -5.09 -18.69 -10.56
CA ASP A 137 -4.25 -19.88 -10.46
C ASP A 137 -3.03 -19.66 -9.54
N LEU A 138 -2.86 -18.45 -9.00
CA LEU A 138 -1.80 -18.08 -8.07
C LEU A 138 -2.41 -17.81 -6.68
N HIS A 139 -1.60 -18.01 -5.63
CA HIS A 139 -1.98 -17.64 -4.28
C HIS A 139 -2.01 -16.11 -4.13
N LEU A 140 -3.17 -15.54 -3.83
CA LEU A 140 -3.40 -14.10 -3.74
C LEU A 140 -3.50 -13.63 -2.29
N CYS A 141 -2.78 -12.58 -1.95
CA CYS A 141 -2.82 -11.93 -0.66
C CYS A 141 -3.15 -10.45 -0.82
N ILE A 142 -3.83 -9.87 0.16
CA ILE A 142 -4.03 -8.43 0.27
C ILE A 142 -3.51 -7.91 1.61
N GLN A 143 -2.83 -6.75 1.57
CA GLN A 143 -2.56 -5.94 2.76
C GLN A 143 -3.49 -4.74 2.74
N THR A 144 -4.34 -4.60 3.74
CA THR A 144 -5.37 -3.57 3.80
C THR A 144 -5.50 -2.97 5.20
N SER A 145 -5.90 -1.71 5.26
CA SER A 145 -6.35 -1.10 6.51
C SER A 145 -7.77 -1.57 6.92
N GLY A 146 -8.47 -2.24 6.02
CA GLY A 146 -9.87 -2.62 6.20
C GLY A 146 -10.86 -1.45 6.08
N TYR A 147 -10.40 -0.23 5.73
CA TYR A 147 -11.28 0.93 5.57
C TYR A 147 -11.91 0.95 4.18
N ALA A 148 -12.95 0.16 4.00
CA ALA A 148 -13.72 0.04 2.76
C ALA A 148 -15.19 -0.19 3.07
N LYS A 149 -16.09 0.16 2.15
CA LYS A 149 -17.51 -0.21 2.29
C LYS A 149 -17.63 -1.72 2.42
N LYS A 150 -18.60 -2.19 3.22
CA LYS A 150 -18.81 -3.62 3.50
C LYS A 150 -18.85 -4.47 2.23
N GLU A 151 -19.59 -4.03 1.21
CA GLU A 151 -19.78 -4.77 -0.03
C GLU A 151 -18.46 -4.90 -0.81
N VAL A 152 -17.66 -3.83 -0.84
CA VAL A 152 -16.33 -3.82 -1.45
C VAL A 152 -15.38 -4.74 -0.68
N PHE A 153 -15.39 -4.64 0.65
CA PHE A 153 -14.54 -5.47 1.50
C PHE A 153 -14.81 -6.96 1.26
N LEU A 154 -16.07 -7.37 1.34
CA LEU A 154 -16.47 -8.76 1.15
C LEU A 154 -16.12 -9.28 -0.26
N SER A 155 -16.42 -8.50 -1.31
CA SER A 155 -16.11 -8.91 -2.69
C SER A 155 -14.61 -9.09 -2.93
N VAL A 156 -13.79 -8.26 -2.29
CA VAL A 156 -12.32 -8.35 -2.44
C VAL A 156 -11.76 -9.53 -1.65
N ILE A 157 -12.13 -9.70 -0.37
CA ILE A 157 -11.59 -10.81 0.43
C ILE A 157 -12.03 -12.18 -0.10
N GLU A 158 -13.19 -12.26 -0.77
CA GLU A 158 -13.63 -13.49 -1.43
C GLU A 158 -12.62 -13.99 -2.47
N LYS A 159 -11.95 -13.07 -3.18
CA LYS A 159 -10.95 -13.37 -4.21
C LYS A 159 -9.54 -13.61 -3.65
N MET A 160 -9.32 -13.38 -2.36
CA MET A 160 -8.01 -13.56 -1.74
C MET A 160 -7.92 -14.89 -1.00
N ASP A 161 -6.72 -15.49 -1.02
CA ASP A 161 -6.42 -16.69 -0.24
C ASP A 161 -5.95 -16.30 1.18
N PHE A 162 -5.29 -15.14 1.31
CA PHE A 162 -4.79 -14.65 2.58
C PHE A 162 -5.03 -13.14 2.74
N VAL A 163 -5.44 -12.71 3.94
CA VAL A 163 -5.71 -11.29 4.23
C VAL A 163 -4.81 -10.80 5.36
N ILE A 164 -3.99 -9.79 5.10
CA ILE A 164 -3.26 -9.06 6.13
C ILE A 164 -4.03 -7.77 6.39
N MET A 165 -4.54 -7.62 7.60
CA MET A 165 -5.35 -6.46 7.96
C MET A 165 -4.73 -5.69 9.12
N ASP A 166 -4.59 -4.37 8.95
CA ASP A 166 -4.02 -3.51 9.97
C ASP A 166 -5.08 -3.01 10.96
N ILE A 167 -4.88 -3.29 12.25
CA ILE A 167 -5.57 -2.62 13.36
C ILE A 167 -4.53 -1.78 14.10
N LYS A 168 -4.63 -0.45 13.98
CA LYS A 168 -3.57 0.47 14.40
C LYS A 168 -3.81 1.04 15.80
N LEU A 169 -5.04 1.44 16.07
CA LEU A 169 -5.48 2.03 17.33
C LEU A 169 -6.89 1.52 17.66
N ALA A 170 -7.11 1.13 18.91
CA ALA A 170 -8.41 0.67 19.41
C ALA A 170 -9.38 1.84 19.66
N ASP A 171 -8.86 2.95 20.21
CA ASP A 171 -9.68 4.15 20.47
C ASP A 171 -10.02 4.88 19.17
N PRO A 172 -11.31 5.14 18.87
CA PRO A 172 -11.74 5.77 17.61
C PRO A 172 -11.31 7.23 17.49
N THR A 173 -11.13 7.95 18.61
CA THR A 173 -10.72 9.34 18.62
C THR A 173 -9.24 9.46 18.29
N LEU A 174 -8.41 8.67 18.94
CA LEU A 174 -6.97 8.59 18.64
C LEU A 174 -6.75 8.06 17.23
N HIS A 175 -7.52 7.05 16.80
CA HIS A 175 -7.42 6.56 15.43
C HIS A 175 -7.69 7.68 14.42
N LYS A 176 -8.74 8.48 14.62
CA LYS A 176 -9.07 9.62 13.76
C LYS A 176 -7.99 10.70 13.81
N GLU A 177 -7.45 10.99 14.98
CA GLU A 177 -6.39 11.99 15.15
C GLU A 177 -5.13 11.64 14.36
N TYR A 178 -4.70 10.38 14.45
CA TYR A 178 -3.42 9.94 13.89
C TYR A 178 -3.51 9.40 12.47
N THR A 179 -4.70 8.97 12.02
CA THR A 179 -4.89 8.38 10.68
C THR A 179 -5.85 9.14 9.78
N GLY A 180 -6.53 10.18 10.31
CA GLY A 180 -7.49 11.00 9.57
C GLY A 180 -8.91 10.44 9.52
N VAL A 181 -9.14 9.18 9.90
CA VAL A 181 -10.46 8.52 9.93
C VAL A 181 -10.66 7.77 11.24
N ASP A 182 -11.91 7.58 11.69
CA ASP A 182 -12.18 6.68 12.81
C ASP A 182 -12.03 5.19 12.40
N ASN A 183 -12.04 4.29 13.38
CA ASN A 183 -11.83 2.87 13.16
C ASN A 183 -13.12 2.05 13.11
N LYS A 184 -14.30 2.67 13.18
CA LYS A 184 -15.57 1.94 13.25
C LYS A 184 -15.76 0.97 12.08
N GLN A 185 -15.61 1.47 10.86
CA GLN A 185 -15.74 0.67 9.64
C GLN A 185 -14.65 -0.43 9.55
N ILE A 186 -13.44 -0.14 10.04
CA ILE A 186 -12.34 -1.10 10.12
C ILE A 186 -12.71 -2.27 11.03
N LEU A 187 -13.21 -1.97 12.22
CA LEU A 187 -13.60 -2.99 13.20
C LEU A 187 -14.85 -3.78 12.79
N GLU A 188 -15.78 -3.15 12.07
CA GLU A 188 -16.91 -3.85 11.46
C GLU A 188 -16.43 -4.83 10.38
N ASN A 189 -15.53 -4.41 9.51
CA ASN A 189 -14.93 -5.26 8.48
C ASN A 189 -14.03 -6.37 9.07
N PHE A 190 -13.36 -6.10 10.19
CA PHE A 190 -12.62 -7.15 10.90
C PHE A 190 -13.54 -8.27 11.40
N LYS A 191 -14.71 -7.94 11.94
CA LYS A 191 -15.71 -8.96 12.34
C LYS A 191 -16.13 -9.82 11.15
N LEU A 192 -16.37 -9.20 9.98
CA LEU A 192 -16.73 -9.92 8.76
C LEU A 192 -15.57 -10.81 8.28
N LEU A 193 -14.32 -10.35 8.39
CA LEU A 193 -13.15 -11.17 8.08
C LEU A 193 -13.06 -12.40 8.97
N LYS A 194 -13.27 -12.23 10.27
CA LYS A 194 -13.24 -13.30 11.26
C LYS A 194 -14.33 -14.36 10.99
N GLU A 195 -15.50 -13.94 10.51
CA GLU A 195 -16.63 -14.80 10.16
C GLU A 195 -16.50 -15.45 8.77
N SER A 196 -15.61 -14.94 7.91
CA SER A 196 -15.51 -15.37 6.52
C SER A 196 -14.84 -16.74 6.31
N GLY A 197 -14.14 -17.26 7.32
CA GLY A 197 -13.34 -18.48 7.22
C GLY A 197 -12.05 -18.34 6.40
N LYS A 198 -11.70 -17.12 5.94
CA LYS A 198 -10.45 -16.84 5.26
C LYS A 198 -9.25 -16.92 6.22
N GLU A 199 -8.11 -17.35 5.72
CA GLU A 199 -6.85 -17.20 6.45
C GLU A 199 -6.44 -15.75 6.51
N TYR A 200 -6.03 -15.29 7.69
CA TYR A 200 -5.65 -13.88 7.87
C TYR A 200 -4.59 -13.68 8.97
N LEU A 201 -3.98 -12.50 8.94
CA LEU A 201 -3.06 -12.00 9.94
C LEU A 201 -3.42 -10.56 10.28
N ILE A 202 -3.58 -10.26 11.57
CA ILE A 202 -3.72 -8.88 12.03
C ILE A 202 -2.33 -8.29 12.22
N ARG A 203 -2.15 -7.02 11.82
CA ARG A 203 -0.92 -6.26 12.02
C ARG A 203 -1.15 -4.97 12.78
N THR A 204 -0.22 -4.63 13.65
CA THR A 204 -0.17 -3.33 14.33
C THR A 204 1.24 -2.76 14.23
N PRO A 205 1.42 -1.60 13.60
CA PRO A 205 2.71 -0.91 13.65
C PRO A 205 2.93 -0.33 15.04
N LEU A 206 4.11 -0.57 15.63
CA LEU A 206 4.48 -0.08 16.96
C LEU A 206 5.11 1.31 16.86
N ILE A 207 4.29 2.34 16.82
CA ILE A 207 4.74 3.74 16.79
C ILE A 207 4.94 4.22 18.22
N PRO A 208 6.15 4.71 18.58
CA PRO A 208 6.45 5.15 19.95
C PRO A 208 5.43 6.14 20.51
N ASP A 209 4.95 5.87 21.72
CA ASP A 209 4.00 6.69 22.49
C ASP A 209 2.62 6.89 21.82
N ILE A 210 2.34 6.16 20.71
CA ILE A 210 1.08 6.28 19.98
C ILE A 210 0.37 4.93 19.90
N THR A 211 0.96 3.96 19.18
CA THR A 211 0.32 2.65 18.98
C THR A 211 0.93 1.56 19.85
N ASP A 212 2.15 1.75 20.35
CA ASP A 212 2.88 0.81 21.21
C ASP A 212 2.57 0.95 22.70
N THR A 213 1.63 1.83 23.07
CA THR A 213 1.22 1.98 24.46
C THR A 213 0.54 0.71 24.98
N LYS A 214 0.76 0.40 26.25
CA LYS A 214 0.17 -0.80 26.86
C LYS A 214 -1.34 -0.79 26.75
N GLU A 215 -1.97 0.38 26.96
CA GLU A 215 -3.41 0.56 26.89
C GLU A 215 -3.96 0.23 25.50
N ASN A 216 -3.27 0.68 24.43
CA ASN A 216 -3.69 0.39 23.06
C ASN A 216 -3.51 -1.09 22.72
N LEU A 217 -2.38 -1.68 23.09
CA LEU A 217 -2.09 -3.09 22.79
C LEU A 217 -3.04 -4.02 23.55
N ASP A 218 -3.32 -3.76 24.82
CA ASP A 218 -4.29 -4.52 25.60
C ASP A 218 -5.70 -4.43 24.97
N ALA A 219 -6.15 -3.22 24.58
CA ALA A 219 -7.44 -3.01 23.94
C ALA A 219 -7.53 -3.67 22.55
N ILE A 220 -6.44 -3.64 21.75
CA ILE A 220 -6.39 -4.38 20.47
C ILE A 220 -6.50 -5.88 20.75
N GLN A 221 -5.77 -6.42 21.74
CA GLN A 221 -5.85 -7.84 22.10
C GLN A 221 -7.27 -8.27 22.48
N GLU A 222 -8.01 -7.43 23.21
CA GLU A 222 -9.45 -7.69 23.52
C GLU A 222 -10.31 -7.74 22.25
N ILE A 223 -10.06 -6.84 21.29
CA ILE A 223 -10.79 -6.78 20.02
C ILE A 223 -10.51 -8.03 19.16
N ILE A 224 -9.25 -8.39 19.01
CA ILE A 224 -8.84 -9.46 18.09
C ILE A 224 -9.02 -10.87 18.69
N GLY A 225 -8.99 -10.99 20.03
CA GLY A 225 -9.05 -12.28 20.72
C GLY A 225 -7.88 -13.18 20.34
N ASP A 226 -8.17 -14.42 19.97
CA ASP A 226 -7.18 -15.44 19.59
C ASP A 226 -6.70 -15.31 18.11
N SER A 227 -7.00 -14.22 17.44
CA SER A 227 -6.57 -14.01 16.05
C SER A 227 -5.03 -13.93 15.93
N PRO A 228 -4.44 -14.48 14.86
CA PRO A 228 -3.01 -14.30 14.61
C PRO A 228 -2.65 -12.82 14.55
N TRP A 229 -1.65 -12.40 15.35
CA TRP A 229 -1.29 -11.01 15.50
C TRP A 229 0.22 -10.79 15.35
N GLN A 230 0.60 -9.85 14.50
CA GLN A 230 1.97 -9.44 14.30
C GLN A 230 2.13 -7.94 14.64
N GLN A 231 3.02 -7.66 15.55
CA GLN A 231 3.44 -6.31 15.90
C GLN A 231 4.68 -5.95 15.07
N LEU A 232 4.62 -4.83 14.34
CA LEU A 232 5.70 -4.38 13.45
C LEU A 232 6.51 -3.26 14.08
N PRO A 233 7.82 -3.44 14.33
CA PRO A 233 8.67 -2.37 14.84
C PRO A 233 8.66 -1.14 13.92
N TYR A 234 8.66 0.05 14.52
CA TYR A 234 8.75 1.30 13.79
C TYR A 234 10.14 1.53 13.21
N THR A 235 10.19 2.09 12.00
CA THR A 235 11.41 2.55 11.37
C THR A 235 11.27 3.99 10.90
N THR A 236 12.33 4.80 11.00
CA THR A 236 12.33 6.24 10.65
C THR A 236 12.59 6.52 9.16
N MET A 237 12.67 5.49 8.31
CA MET A 237 13.16 5.61 6.93
C MET A 237 12.22 6.38 5.97
N ALA A 238 10.96 6.62 6.35
CA ALA A 238 9.97 7.26 5.49
C ALA A 238 10.26 8.74 5.17
N GLY A 239 10.95 9.47 6.04
CA GLY A 239 11.16 10.91 5.93
C GLY A 239 11.78 11.39 4.62
N ALA A 240 12.62 10.57 3.98
CA ALA A 240 13.23 10.91 2.70
C ALA A 240 12.18 10.99 1.56
N LYS A 241 11.22 10.07 1.53
CA LYS A 241 10.14 10.04 0.53
C LYS A 241 9.21 11.26 0.65
N TYR A 242 8.90 11.68 1.88
CA TYR A 242 8.12 12.89 2.13
C TYR A 242 8.79 14.12 1.52
N LYS A 243 10.09 14.31 1.77
CA LYS A 243 10.87 15.41 1.20
C LYS A 243 10.85 15.39 -0.34
N MET A 244 10.95 14.21 -0.94
CA MET A 244 10.89 14.05 -2.40
C MET A 244 9.54 14.45 -2.99
N LEU A 245 8.45 14.30 -2.23
CA LEU A 245 7.09 14.70 -2.61
C LEU A 245 6.74 16.14 -2.22
N GLY A 246 7.66 16.88 -1.59
CA GLY A 246 7.39 18.22 -1.05
C GLY A 246 6.44 18.20 0.14
N MET A 247 6.36 17.08 0.86
CA MET A 247 5.52 16.88 2.03
C MET A 247 6.34 16.99 3.32
N THR A 248 5.67 17.32 4.42
CA THR A 248 6.28 17.29 5.76
C THR A 248 5.99 15.95 6.44
N TYR A 249 7.02 15.33 6.99
CA TYR A 249 6.87 14.18 7.87
C TYR A 249 6.63 14.69 9.30
N THR A 250 5.56 14.22 9.94
CA THR A 250 5.05 14.81 11.21
C THR A 250 5.25 13.91 12.44
N LEU A 251 6.10 12.90 12.33
CA LEU A 251 6.61 12.11 13.47
C LEU A 251 8.06 12.43 13.74
#